data_301cec99dc49c394f69945ef3d909b6d
#
_entry.id   301cec99dc49c394f69945ef3d909b6d
#
_cell.length_a   1.000
_cell.length_b   1.000
_cell.length_c   1.000
_cell.angle_alpha   90.00
_cell.angle_beta   90.00
_cell.angle_gamma   90.00
#
_symmetry.space_group_name_H-M   'P 1'
#
loop_
_entity.id
_entity.type
_entity.pdbx_description
1 polymer ?
#
loop_
_entity_poly.entity_id
_entity_poly.type
_entity_poly.pdbx_seq_one_letter_code
_entity_poly.pdbx_strand_id
1 'polypeptide(L)'
;SKNGFIYPQVKKKDGDQDELGQLDDITPFGRAFLKADTYPAVQECYLRALSVEQFAMPDGNSYFSPLRWILAIMLELERRTGSSEITRIEFALWGHTTNPSYSIEKVVDNILDLRIRRKQAPSKRNFDKKEVAERGKHYDKKSDNFLDYSDMNMRYLRISGVLQRKGRGMIIVPAKHILAEKLAKSTSNEESIMIQYKRLCEGAELPTDNLDTAKALLNDLMKQMKERHILFDISDLPLNTATEINIARKSL
;
A
#
# COMPACT_ATOMS: atom_id res chain seq x y z
N SER A 1 11.20 -10.19 -9.80
CA SER A 1 10.18 -11.23 -9.60
C SER A 1 9.14 -10.88 -8.55
N LYS A 2 9.49 -10.21 -7.43
CA LYS A 2 8.51 -9.89 -6.36
C LYS A 2 7.26 -9.13 -6.82
N ASN A 3 7.39 -8.29 -7.84
CA ASN A 3 6.27 -7.52 -8.40
C ASN A 3 5.54 -8.24 -9.54
N GLY A 4 5.88 -9.48 -9.85
CA GLY A 4 5.25 -10.25 -10.93
C GLY A 4 5.63 -9.83 -12.35
N PHE A 5 6.63 -8.98 -12.55
CA PHE A 5 7.06 -8.54 -13.90
C PHE A 5 7.90 -9.59 -14.63
N ILE A 6 8.57 -10.46 -13.88
CA ILE A 6 9.25 -11.67 -14.36
C ILE A 6 8.79 -12.84 -13.50
N TYR A 7 8.74 -14.03 -14.09
CA TYR A 7 8.31 -15.23 -13.36
C TYR A 7 9.24 -15.49 -12.18
N PRO A 8 8.70 -15.61 -10.95
CA PRO A 8 9.48 -15.92 -9.77
C PRO A 8 9.82 -17.40 -9.73
N GLN A 9 10.88 -17.72 -8.98
CA GLN A 9 11.21 -19.11 -8.66
C GLN A 9 10.15 -19.71 -7.74
N VAL A 10 9.55 -20.80 -8.16
CA VAL A 10 8.64 -21.61 -7.35
C VAL A 10 9.46 -22.64 -6.55
N LYS A 11 9.26 -22.67 -5.24
CA LYS A 11 9.86 -23.71 -4.39
C LYS A 11 9.06 -25.00 -4.54
N LYS A 12 9.70 -26.15 -4.60
CA LYS A 12 9.05 -27.49 -4.75
C LYS A 12 7.90 -27.75 -3.78
N LYS A 13 7.96 -27.17 -2.58
CA LYS A 13 6.88 -27.27 -1.58
C LYS A 13 5.65 -26.44 -1.89
N ASP A 14 5.79 -25.41 -2.73
CA ASP A 14 4.77 -24.42 -3.03
C ASP A 14 4.05 -24.69 -4.37
N GLY A 15 4.62 -25.57 -5.24
CA GLY A 15 4.05 -25.98 -6.51
C GLY A 15 5.07 -26.33 -7.58
N ASP A 16 4.64 -26.42 -8.84
CA ASP A 16 5.48 -26.71 -9.98
C ASP A 16 5.80 -25.41 -10.76
N GLN A 17 7.07 -25.24 -11.15
CA GLN A 17 7.51 -24.10 -11.96
C GLN A 17 6.81 -24.06 -13.33
N ASP A 18 6.60 -25.23 -13.95
CA ASP A 18 5.99 -25.32 -15.28
C ASP A 18 4.53 -24.87 -15.30
N GLU A 19 3.82 -24.99 -14.16
CA GLU A 19 2.45 -24.46 -14.01
C GLU A 19 2.38 -22.93 -13.97
N LEU A 20 3.48 -22.28 -13.60
CA LEU A 20 3.56 -20.83 -13.52
C LEU A 20 4.11 -20.21 -14.81
N GLY A 21 5.21 -20.77 -15.31
CA GLY A 21 5.95 -20.31 -16.47
C GLY A 21 7.46 -20.40 -16.26
N GLN A 22 8.20 -20.15 -17.34
CA GLN A 22 9.65 -20.29 -17.34
C GLN A 22 10.30 -19.25 -16.43
N LEU A 23 11.17 -19.70 -15.53
CA LEU A 23 11.91 -18.84 -14.59
C LEU A 23 12.62 -17.70 -15.34
N ASP A 24 12.54 -16.51 -14.78
CA ASP A 24 13.16 -15.27 -15.27
C ASP A 24 12.63 -14.72 -16.61
N ASP A 25 11.68 -15.40 -17.26
CA ASP A 25 11.00 -14.83 -18.43
C ASP A 25 10.05 -13.69 -18.03
N ILE A 26 9.81 -12.79 -18.99
CA ILE A 26 8.89 -11.66 -18.82
C ILE A 26 7.44 -12.16 -18.81
N THR A 27 6.72 -11.90 -17.75
CA THR A 27 5.31 -12.27 -17.61
C THR A 27 4.37 -11.43 -18.50
N PRO A 28 3.10 -11.83 -18.69
CA PRO A 28 2.08 -10.96 -19.29
C PRO A 28 1.99 -9.58 -18.61
N PHE A 29 2.05 -9.56 -17.28
CA PHE A 29 2.05 -8.32 -16.49
C PHE A 29 3.34 -7.50 -16.68
N GLY A 30 4.50 -8.16 -16.78
CA GLY A 30 5.76 -7.51 -17.12
C GLY A 30 5.72 -6.83 -18.49
N ARG A 31 5.09 -7.46 -19.48
CA ARG A 31 4.87 -6.85 -20.80
C ARG A 31 3.94 -5.64 -20.73
N ALA A 32 2.90 -5.69 -19.89
CA ALA A 32 2.03 -4.53 -19.64
C ALA A 32 2.79 -3.38 -18.96
N PHE A 33 3.66 -3.70 -18.00
CA PHE A 33 4.54 -2.70 -17.37
C PHE A 33 5.49 -2.02 -18.37
N LEU A 34 6.09 -2.78 -19.28
CA LEU A 34 6.98 -2.22 -20.32
C LEU A 34 6.26 -1.29 -21.32
N LYS A 35 4.94 -1.43 -21.45
CA LYS A 35 4.09 -0.53 -22.28
C LYS A 35 3.56 0.67 -21.51
N ALA A 36 3.78 0.74 -20.19
CA ALA A 36 3.35 1.86 -19.37
C ALA A 36 4.26 3.07 -19.64
N ASP A 37 3.78 4.00 -20.46
CA ASP A 37 4.50 5.17 -20.95
C ASP A 37 4.25 6.44 -20.11
N THR A 38 3.31 6.38 -19.17
CA THR A 38 2.98 7.49 -18.27
C THR A 38 3.24 7.14 -16.82
N TYR A 39 3.56 8.14 -15.99
CA TYR A 39 3.75 7.93 -14.57
C TYR A 39 2.53 7.30 -13.86
N PRO A 40 1.28 7.72 -14.12
CA PRO A 40 0.10 7.04 -13.57
C PRO A 40 -0.04 5.58 -14.00
N ALA A 41 0.31 5.23 -15.24
CA ALA A 41 0.27 3.85 -15.71
C ALA A 41 1.32 2.97 -14.99
N VAL A 42 2.53 3.50 -14.82
CA VAL A 42 3.57 2.84 -14.02
C VAL A 42 3.12 2.66 -12.56
N GLN A 43 2.54 3.69 -11.95
CA GLN A 43 2.00 3.59 -10.58
C GLN A 43 0.91 2.53 -10.45
N GLU A 44 0.03 2.40 -11.46
CA GLU A 44 -1.01 1.38 -11.46
C GLU A 44 -0.44 -0.03 -11.51
N CYS A 45 0.60 -0.27 -12.30
CA CYS A 45 1.29 -1.56 -12.30
C CYS A 45 1.85 -1.89 -10.89
N TYR A 46 2.51 -0.95 -10.23
CA TYR A 46 2.96 -1.16 -8.87
C TYR A 46 1.80 -1.35 -7.88
N LEU A 47 0.71 -0.61 -8.04
CA LEU A 47 -0.47 -0.79 -7.19
C LEU A 47 -1.06 -2.19 -7.33
N ARG A 48 -1.18 -2.71 -8.57
CA ARG A 48 -1.63 -4.08 -8.83
C ARG A 48 -0.74 -5.11 -8.13
N ALA A 49 0.57 -4.99 -8.28
CA ALA A 49 1.52 -5.86 -7.60
C ALA A 49 1.38 -5.80 -6.07
N LEU A 50 1.43 -4.59 -5.49
CA LEU A 50 1.37 -4.38 -4.04
C LEU A 50 0.01 -4.77 -3.43
N SER A 51 -1.08 -4.73 -4.21
CA SER A 51 -2.41 -5.12 -3.74
C SER A 51 -2.54 -6.62 -3.44
N VAL A 52 -1.70 -7.46 -4.05
CA VAL A 52 -1.69 -8.93 -3.85
C VAL A 52 -0.40 -9.42 -3.19
N GLU A 53 0.63 -8.57 -3.08
CA GLU A 53 1.86 -8.95 -2.39
C GLU A 53 1.56 -9.33 -0.94
N GLN A 54 2.03 -10.50 -0.53
CA GLN A 54 1.85 -11.02 0.80
C GLN A 54 3.16 -11.60 1.34
N PHE A 55 3.32 -11.51 2.64
CA PHE A 55 4.41 -12.15 3.38
C PHE A 55 3.86 -13.18 4.33
N ALA A 56 4.50 -14.35 4.35
CA ALA A 56 4.21 -15.37 5.34
C ALA A 56 4.61 -14.87 6.74
N MET A 57 3.74 -15.13 7.70
CA MET A 57 4.01 -14.88 9.10
C MET A 57 5.02 -15.91 9.65
N PRO A 58 5.69 -15.64 10.78
CA PRO A 58 6.59 -16.58 11.42
C PRO A 58 5.94 -17.92 11.79
N ASP A 59 4.62 -17.97 11.99
CA ASP A 59 3.85 -19.20 12.23
C ASP A 59 3.76 -20.11 10.98
N GLY A 60 4.12 -19.59 9.80
CA GLY A 60 4.09 -20.32 8.53
C GLY A 60 2.70 -20.58 7.96
N ASN A 61 1.65 -20.23 8.68
CA ASN A 61 0.26 -20.56 8.32
C ASN A 61 -0.59 -19.33 7.96
N SER A 62 -0.16 -18.16 8.37
CA SER A 62 -0.86 -16.90 8.09
C SER A 62 -0.02 -15.97 7.22
N TYR A 63 -0.71 -15.09 6.51
CA TYR A 63 -0.11 -14.13 5.58
C TYR A 63 -0.63 -12.73 5.88
N PHE A 64 0.16 -11.70 5.57
CA PHE A 64 -0.30 -10.33 5.60
C PHE A 64 0.16 -9.57 4.36
N SER A 65 -0.64 -8.60 3.91
CA SER A 65 -0.29 -7.68 2.83
C SER A 65 0.20 -6.35 3.42
N PRO A 66 1.46 -5.94 3.19
CA PRO A 66 2.01 -4.71 3.75
C PRO A 66 1.22 -3.46 3.35
N LEU A 67 0.80 -3.36 2.07
CA LEU A 67 0.01 -2.22 1.61
C LEU A 67 -1.36 -2.16 2.30
N ARG A 68 -2.09 -3.27 2.30
CA ARG A 68 -3.43 -3.33 2.90
C ARG A 68 -3.38 -3.09 4.42
N TRP A 69 -2.37 -3.64 5.09
CA TRP A 69 -2.12 -3.45 6.50
C TRP A 69 -1.93 -1.98 6.86
N ILE A 70 -1.03 -1.29 6.16
CA ILE A 70 -0.77 0.12 6.45
C ILE A 70 -1.97 1.02 6.10
N LEU A 71 -2.70 0.70 5.03
CA LEU A 71 -3.93 1.42 4.70
C LEU A 71 -4.97 1.27 5.81
N ALA A 72 -5.16 0.07 6.37
CA ALA A 72 -6.08 -0.16 7.48
C ALA A 72 -5.69 0.66 8.72
N ILE A 73 -4.41 0.70 9.09
CA ILE A 73 -3.90 1.53 10.20
C ILE A 73 -4.19 3.02 9.94
N MET A 74 -3.89 3.50 8.73
CA MET A 74 -4.05 4.92 8.38
C MET A 74 -5.52 5.35 8.33
N LEU A 75 -6.41 4.50 7.84
CA LEU A 75 -7.87 4.75 7.87
C LEU A 75 -8.41 4.77 9.31
N GLU A 76 -7.94 3.89 10.16
CA GLU A 76 -8.35 3.90 11.58
C GLU A 76 -7.78 5.13 12.33
N LEU A 77 -6.55 5.57 12.00
CA LEU A 77 -6.01 6.85 12.48
C LEU A 77 -6.90 8.01 12.03
N GLU A 78 -7.34 8.03 10.78
CA GLU A 78 -8.22 9.07 10.24
C GLU A 78 -9.57 9.08 10.95
N ARG A 79 -10.18 7.93 11.15
CA ARG A 79 -11.44 7.80 11.89
C ARG A 79 -11.35 8.37 13.30
N ARG A 80 -10.22 8.21 14.00
CA ARG A 80 -10.02 8.66 15.39
C ARG A 80 -9.50 10.09 15.52
N THR A 81 -8.77 10.59 14.53
CA THR A 81 -8.06 11.88 14.64
C THR A 81 -8.41 12.89 13.55
N GLY A 82 -9.22 12.51 12.57
CA GLY A 82 -9.52 13.33 11.39
C GLY A 82 -8.38 13.39 10.37
N SER A 83 -7.32 12.59 10.51
CA SER A 83 -6.18 12.57 9.58
C SER A 83 -5.58 11.17 9.44
N SER A 84 -5.42 10.74 8.19
CA SER A 84 -4.73 9.47 7.87
C SER A 84 -3.20 9.58 7.97
N GLU A 85 -2.65 10.71 8.43
CA GLU A 85 -1.21 10.91 8.50
C GLU A 85 -0.53 9.94 9.48
N ILE A 86 0.50 9.25 8.98
CA ILE A 86 1.47 8.50 9.79
C ILE A 86 2.86 9.09 9.58
N THR A 87 3.52 9.45 10.67
CA THR A 87 4.89 9.99 10.61
C THR A 87 5.92 8.90 10.39
N ARG A 88 7.15 9.27 9.97
CA ARG A 88 8.28 8.35 9.83
C ARG A 88 8.53 7.51 11.08
N ILE A 89 8.49 8.14 12.24
CA ILE A 89 8.76 7.45 13.52
C ILE A 89 7.62 6.48 13.87
N GLU A 90 6.37 6.90 13.70
CA GLU A 90 5.21 6.03 13.94
C GLU A 90 5.20 4.83 13.00
N PHE A 91 5.52 5.06 11.72
CA PHE A 91 5.64 3.97 10.75
C PHE A 91 6.78 3.02 11.13
N ALA A 92 7.95 3.55 11.50
CA ALA A 92 9.08 2.73 11.93
C ALA A 92 8.76 1.87 13.15
N LEU A 93 8.11 2.45 14.16
CA LEU A 93 7.84 1.78 15.44
C LEU A 93 6.63 0.83 15.38
N TRP A 94 5.61 1.15 14.59
CA TRP A 94 4.31 0.46 14.64
C TRP A 94 3.77 0.02 13.27
N GLY A 95 4.04 0.75 12.19
CA GLY A 95 3.51 0.42 10.86
C GLY A 95 4.26 -0.73 10.20
N HIS A 96 5.58 -0.75 10.31
CA HIS A 96 6.45 -1.70 9.60
C HIS A 96 7.00 -2.82 10.50
N THR A 97 6.98 -2.64 11.82
CA THR A 97 7.58 -3.61 12.76
C THR A 97 6.58 -4.25 13.72
N THR A 98 5.32 -3.92 13.60
CA THR A 98 4.30 -4.55 14.44
C THR A 98 4.03 -5.99 13.99
N ASN A 99 3.74 -6.85 14.94
CA ASN A 99 3.21 -8.18 14.67
C ASN A 99 1.82 -8.04 14.01
N PRO A 100 1.63 -8.50 12.76
CA PRO A 100 0.34 -8.38 12.05
C PRO A 100 -0.82 -9.17 12.69
N SER A 101 -0.54 -10.03 13.70
CA SER A 101 -1.59 -10.66 14.52
C SER A 101 -2.23 -9.70 15.53
N TYR A 102 -1.65 -8.52 15.75
CA TYR A 102 -2.30 -7.47 16.53
C TYR A 102 -3.48 -6.90 15.76
N SER A 103 -4.56 -6.55 16.47
CA SER A 103 -5.66 -5.82 15.84
C SER A 103 -5.20 -4.42 15.41
N ILE A 104 -5.84 -3.89 14.36
CA ILE A 104 -5.57 -2.54 13.86
C ILE A 104 -5.77 -1.51 14.97
N GLU A 105 -6.83 -1.68 15.77
CA GLU A 105 -7.14 -0.80 16.90
C GLU A 105 -5.99 -0.76 17.91
N LYS A 106 -5.41 -1.93 18.24
CA LYS A 106 -4.28 -2.02 19.18
C LYS A 106 -3.04 -1.29 18.64
N VAL A 107 -2.77 -1.41 17.34
CA VAL A 107 -1.65 -0.69 16.72
C VAL A 107 -1.87 0.81 16.76
N VAL A 108 -3.09 1.26 16.46
CA VAL A 108 -3.45 2.67 16.50
C VAL A 108 -3.42 3.22 17.93
N ASP A 109 -3.88 2.46 18.92
CA ASP A 109 -3.73 2.83 20.35
C ASP A 109 -2.27 3.12 20.70
N ASN A 110 -1.36 2.24 20.27
CA ASN A 110 0.07 2.42 20.50
C ASN A 110 0.64 3.66 19.80
N ILE A 111 0.17 3.96 18.58
CA ILE A 111 0.56 5.18 17.86
C ILE A 111 0.05 6.43 18.59
N LEU A 112 -1.19 6.42 19.05
CA LEU A 112 -1.77 7.55 19.77
C LEU A 112 -1.10 7.77 21.12
N ASP A 113 -0.79 6.71 21.86
CA ASP A 113 0.01 6.78 23.09
C ASP A 113 1.40 7.39 22.82
N LEU A 114 2.07 6.92 21.77
CA LEU A 114 3.36 7.49 21.34
C LEU A 114 3.26 9.00 21.08
N ARG A 115 2.19 9.46 20.42
CA ARG A 115 1.92 10.89 20.17
C ARG A 115 1.80 11.69 21.48
N ILE A 116 1.06 11.16 22.45
CA ILE A 116 0.88 11.77 23.75
C ILE A 116 2.22 11.88 24.49
N ARG A 117 2.94 10.78 24.64
CA ARG A 117 4.25 10.73 25.32
C ARG A 117 5.27 11.66 24.65
N ARG A 118 5.30 11.68 23.31
CA ARG A 118 6.18 12.56 22.53
C ARG A 118 5.85 14.04 22.73
N LYS A 119 4.56 14.40 22.85
CA LYS A 119 4.12 15.78 23.12
C LYS A 119 4.57 16.26 24.50
N GLN A 120 4.57 15.37 25.50
CA GLN A 120 4.97 15.65 26.87
C GLN A 120 6.49 15.65 27.09
N ALA A 121 7.25 15.06 26.16
CA ALA A 121 8.70 14.93 26.28
C ALA A 121 9.40 16.29 26.19
N PRO A 122 10.40 16.58 27.07
CA PRO A 122 11.19 17.82 27.04
C PRO A 122 11.90 18.05 25.70
N SER A 123 12.31 16.98 25.04
CA SER A 123 12.95 17.00 23.72
C SER A 123 12.38 15.90 22.85
N LYS A 124 11.59 16.29 21.83
CA LYS A 124 11.03 15.36 20.85
C LYS A 124 12.11 14.55 20.14
N ARG A 125 13.25 15.18 19.81
CA ARG A 125 14.37 14.52 19.12
C ARG A 125 15.00 13.42 19.99
N ASN A 126 15.21 13.68 21.25
CA ASN A 126 15.80 12.69 22.17
C ASN A 126 14.81 11.58 22.48
N PHE A 127 13.53 11.91 22.62
CA PHE A 127 12.46 10.93 22.77
C PHE A 127 12.43 9.98 21.57
N ASP A 128 12.36 10.52 20.34
CA ASP A 128 12.34 9.72 19.11
C ASP A 128 13.57 8.80 19.02
N LYS A 129 14.77 9.30 19.33
CA LYS A 129 16.00 8.49 19.35
C LYS A 129 15.92 7.33 20.35
N LYS A 130 15.40 7.58 21.54
CA LYS A 130 15.25 6.55 22.58
C LYS A 130 14.27 5.47 22.14
N GLU A 131 13.07 5.83 21.70
CA GLU A 131 12.03 4.88 21.23
C GLU A 131 12.56 4.01 20.09
N VAL A 132 13.22 4.63 19.09
CA VAL A 132 13.83 3.91 17.97
C VAL A 132 14.94 2.97 18.41
N ALA A 133 15.80 3.39 19.35
CA ALA A 133 16.87 2.54 19.85
C ALA A 133 16.34 1.33 20.63
N GLU A 134 15.31 1.53 21.46
CA GLU A 134 14.65 0.45 22.20
C GLU A 134 13.99 -0.55 21.24
N ARG A 135 13.29 -0.06 20.23
CA ARG A 135 12.64 -0.91 19.22
C ARG A 135 13.67 -1.65 18.37
N GLY A 136 14.76 -0.98 17.95
CA GLY A 136 15.85 -1.59 17.21
C GLY A 136 16.51 -2.74 17.97
N LYS A 137 16.74 -2.60 19.28
CA LYS A 137 17.25 -3.67 20.13
C LYS A 137 16.34 -4.91 20.14
N HIS A 138 15.03 -4.69 20.20
CA HIS A 138 14.05 -5.79 20.13
C HIS A 138 14.18 -6.66 18.88
N TYR A 139 14.62 -6.07 17.76
CA TYR A 139 14.83 -6.76 16.48
C TYR A 139 16.31 -7.04 16.18
N ASP A 140 17.20 -6.89 17.15
CA ASP A 140 18.65 -7.02 16.97
C ASP A 140 19.19 -6.17 15.81
N LYS A 141 18.72 -4.92 15.74
CA LYS A 141 19.10 -3.94 14.70
C LYS A 141 19.64 -2.65 15.32
N LYS A 142 20.68 -2.09 14.69
CA LYS A 142 21.14 -0.74 15.00
C LYS A 142 20.06 0.28 14.61
N SER A 143 19.92 1.36 15.40
CA SER A 143 18.90 2.40 15.21
C SER A 143 18.88 2.98 13.80
N ASP A 144 20.06 3.24 13.21
CA ASP A 144 20.16 3.83 11.88
C ASP A 144 19.67 2.86 10.80
N ASN A 145 20.12 1.60 10.83
CA ASN A 145 19.67 0.57 9.91
C ASN A 145 18.14 0.35 10.01
N PHE A 146 17.62 0.39 11.24
CA PHE A 146 16.19 0.25 11.49
C PHE A 146 15.36 1.35 10.80
N LEU A 147 15.81 2.61 10.91
CA LEU A 147 15.16 3.74 10.27
C LEU A 147 15.33 3.73 8.74
N ASP A 148 16.48 3.28 8.24
CA ASP A 148 16.74 3.18 6.80
C ASP A 148 15.84 2.14 6.14
N TYR A 149 15.65 0.97 6.77
CA TYR A 149 14.68 -0.02 6.29
C TYR A 149 13.25 0.53 6.31
N SER A 150 12.89 1.27 7.36
CA SER A 150 11.59 1.93 7.44
C SER A 150 11.39 2.94 6.30
N ASP A 151 12.37 3.79 6.03
CA ASP A 151 12.33 4.76 4.93
C ASP A 151 12.24 4.09 3.55
N MET A 152 12.96 2.99 3.36
CA MET A 152 12.89 2.20 2.13
C MET A 152 11.48 1.63 1.93
N ASN A 153 10.88 1.04 2.98
CA ASN A 153 9.54 0.48 2.92
C ASN A 153 8.48 1.58 2.70
N MET A 154 8.60 2.74 3.33
CA MET A 154 7.71 3.87 3.06
C MET A 154 7.77 4.33 1.59
N ARG A 155 8.98 4.37 1.00
CA ARG A 155 9.14 4.71 -0.43
C ARG A 155 8.51 3.65 -1.33
N TYR A 156 8.71 2.38 -0.99
CA TYR A 156 8.13 1.24 -1.73
C TYR A 156 6.60 1.27 -1.69
N LEU A 157 6.00 1.49 -0.53
CA LEU A 157 4.54 1.59 -0.42
C LEU A 157 3.96 2.78 -1.19
N ARG A 158 4.66 3.92 -1.19
CA ARG A 158 4.21 5.12 -1.91
C ARG A 158 4.24 4.99 -3.44
N ILE A 159 5.04 4.08 -4.00
CA ILE A 159 5.07 3.85 -5.45
C ILE A 159 3.71 3.37 -5.98
N SER A 160 2.85 2.82 -5.12
CA SER A 160 1.45 2.48 -5.44
C SER A 160 0.61 3.68 -5.88
N GLY A 161 1.04 4.90 -5.53
CA GLY A 161 0.28 6.13 -5.77
C GLY A 161 -1.00 6.28 -4.95
N VAL A 162 -1.34 5.34 -4.05
CA VAL A 162 -2.44 5.48 -3.07
C VAL A 162 -1.97 6.28 -1.87
N LEU A 163 -0.67 6.25 -1.60
CA LEU A 163 -0.01 6.97 -0.54
C LEU A 163 0.88 8.06 -1.12
N GLN A 164 0.86 9.24 -0.50
CA GLN A 164 1.76 10.33 -0.86
C GLN A 164 2.57 10.80 0.34
N ARG A 165 3.69 11.47 0.06
CA ARG A 165 4.53 12.06 1.09
C ARG A 165 3.81 13.24 1.76
N LYS A 166 3.87 13.29 3.10
CA LYS A 166 3.49 14.46 3.89
C LYS A 166 4.58 14.73 4.93
N GLY A 167 5.32 15.81 4.75
CA GLY A 167 6.50 16.09 5.57
C GLY A 167 7.52 14.94 5.56
N ARG A 168 7.81 14.37 6.73
CA ARG A 168 8.63 13.16 6.91
C ARG A 168 7.82 11.88 7.03
N GLY A 169 6.54 11.93 6.77
CA GLY A 169 5.62 10.79 6.83
C GLY A 169 4.88 10.58 5.51
N MET A 170 3.72 9.99 5.60
CA MET A 170 2.83 9.77 4.46
C MET A 170 1.36 9.91 4.88
N ILE A 171 0.52 10.13 3.89
CA ILE A 171 -0.94 10.27 4.01
C ILE A 171 -1.60 9.52 2.85
N ILE A 172 -2.82 9.06 3.03
CA ILE A 172 -3.65 8.55 1.93
C ILE A 172 -3.96 9.72 0.99
N VAL A 173 -3.80 9.49 -0.31
CA VAL A 173 -4.18 10.47 -1.35
C VAL A 173 -5.69 10.68 -1.29
N PRO A 174 -6.20 11.91 -1.06
CA PRO A 174 -7.64 12.15 -0.90
C PRO A 174 -8.48 11.61 -2.05
N ALA A 175 -8.06 11.83 -3.29
CA ALA A 175 -8.73 11.33 -4.49
C ALA A 175 -8.72 9.79 -4.63
N LYS A 176 -8.00 9.07 -3.77
CA LYS A 176 -7.92 7.60 -3.76
C LYS A 176 -8.43 6.98 -2.45
N HIS A 177 -9.14 7.76 -1.64
CA HIS A 177 -9.63 7.33 -0.32
C HIS A 177 -10.54 6.10 -0.44
N ILE A 178 -11.54 6.13 -1.32
CA ILE A 178 -12.45 4.98 -1.57
C ILE A 178 -11.67 3.73 -2.00
N LEU A 179 -10.63 3.90 -2.83
CA LEU A 179 -9.76 2.79 -3.22
C LEU A 179 -8.99 2.23 -2.02
N ALA A 180 -8.45 3.11 -1.17
CA ALA A 180 -7.78 2.71 0.06
C ALA A 180 -8.70 1.91 0.99
N GLU A 181 -9.96 2.37 1.20
CA GLU A 181 -10.97 1.65 1.98
C GLU A 181 -11.26 0.25 1.41
N LYS A 182 -11.42 0.14 0.08
CA LYS A 182 -11.68 -1.15 -0.56
C LYS A 182 -10.48 -2.11 -0.45
N LEU A 183 -9.25 -1.61 -0.56
CA LEU A 183 -8.04 -2.41 -0.39
C LEU A 183 -7.82 -2.85 1.06
N ALA A 184 -8.17 -2.00 2.02
CA ALA A 184 -7.97 -2.25 3.44
C ALA A 184 -8.98 -3.24 4.07
N LYS A 185 -10.06 -3.62 3.35
CA LYS A 185 -11.08 -4.56 3.85
C LYS A 185 -10.53 -5.92 4.24
N SER A 186 -9.43 -6.35 3.62
CA SER A 186 -8.73 -7.58 3.98
C SER A 186 -7.23 -7.29 4.02
N THR A 187 -6.61 -7.46 5.17
CA THR A 187 -5.16 -7.27 5.38
C THR A 187 -4.35 -8.53 5.07
N SER A 188 -5.01 -9.65 4.87
CA SER A 188 -4.42 -10.92 4.46
C SER A 188 -5.37 -11.69 3.55
N ASN A 189 -4.82 -12.55 2.72
CA ASN A 189 -5.52 -13.60 1.99
C ASN A 189 -4.92 -14.94 2.40
N GLU A 190 -5.74 -15.95 2.59
CA GLU A 190 -5.30 -17.32 2.85
C GLU A 190 -5.05 -18.10 1.53
N GLU A 191 -4.67 -17.39 0.47
CA GLU A 191 -4.38 -18.01 -0.82
C GLU A 191 -3.01 -18.70 -0.80
N SER A 192 -2.91 -19.83 -1.50
CA SER A 192 -1.63 -20.49 -1.69
C SER A 192 -0.64 -19.57 -2.42
N ILE A 193 0.67 -19.75 -2.16
CA ILE A 193 1.74 -18.98 -2.83
C ILE A 193 1.64 -19.10 -4.35
N MET A 194 1.24 -20.26 -4.87
CA MET A 194 1.08 -20.46 -6.31
C MET A 194 -0.04 -19.60 -6.90
N ILE A 195 -1.19 -19.50 -6.23
CA ILE A 195 -2.30 -18.63 -6.65
C ILE A 195 -1.85 -17.16 -6.63
N GLN A 196 -1.15 -16.76 -5.58
CA GLN A 196 -0.58 -15.41 -5.48
C GLN A 196 0.39 -15.11 -6.63
N TYR A 197 1.27 -16.04 -6.97
CA TYR A 197 2.21 -15.89 -8.09
C TYR A 197 1.48 -15.79 -9.43
N LYS A 198 0.47 -16.63 -9.69
CA LYS A 198 -0.36 -16.55 -10.91
C LYS A 198 -1.00 -15.18 -11.03
N ARG A 199 -1.65 -14.67 -9.97
CA ARG A 199 -2.25 -13.32 -9.95
C ARG A 199 -1.24 -12.21 -10.18
N LEU A 200 -0.06 -12.30 -9.58
CA LEU A 200 1.02 -11.34 -9.81
C LEU A 200 1.50 -11.34 -11.26
N CYS A 201 1.69 -12.53 -11.85
CA CYS A 201 2.21 -12.67 -13.21
C CYS A 201 1.21 -12.26 -14.31
N GLU A 202 -0.07 -12.35 -14.03
CA GLU A 202 -1.17 -11.97 -14.94
C GLU A 202 -1.57 -10.49 -14.79
N GLY A 203 -1.21 -9.86 -13.69
CA GLY A 203 -1.65 -8.51 -13.33
C GLY A 203 -2.94 -8.58 -12.51
N ALA A 204 -2.79 -8.46 -11.19
CA ALA A 204 -3.90 -8.57 -10.26
C ALA A 204 -5.02 -7.55 -10.53
N GLU A 205 -6.26 -7.99 -10.36
CA GLU A 205 -7.40 -7.10 -10.42
C GLU A 205 -7.40 -6.09 -9.26
N LEU A 206 -7.75 -4.86 -9.58
CA LEU A 206 -7.99 -3.80 -8.60
C LEU A 206 -9.49 -3.61 -8.37
N PRO A 207 -9.90 -3.09 -7.21
CA PRO A 207 -11.28 -2.66 -7.02
C PRO A 207 -11.78 -1.69 -8.10
N THR A 208 -10.87 -0.95 -8.73
CA THR A 208 -11.16 0.01 -9.81
C THR A 208 -11.47 -0.65 -11.16
N ASP A 209 -11.23 -1.94 -11.32
CA ASP A 209 -11.61 -2.68 -12.54
C ASP A 209 -13.12 -3.00 -12.52
N ASN A 210 -13.78 -2.87 -11.38
CA ASN A 210 -15.23 -2.91 -11.27
C ASN A 210 -15.86 -1.55 -11.66
N LEU A 211 -16.89 -1.58 -12.52
CA LEU A 211 -17.51 -0.39 -13.08
C LEU A 211 -18.10 0.54 -12.02
N ASP A 212 -18.80 0.00 -11.02
CA ASP A 212 -19.44 0.81 -9.98
C ASP A 212 -18.39 1.49 -9.08
N THR A 213 -17.29 0.78 -8.81
CA THR A 213 -16.16 1.35 -8.06
C THR A 213 -15.47 2.45 -8.85
N ALA A 214 -15.25 2.24 -10.15
CA ALA A 214 -14.65 3.24 -11.02
C ALA A 214 -15.53 4.52 -11.07
N LYS A 215 -16.85 4.36 -11.22
CA LYS A 215 -17.82 5.47 -11.17
C LYS A 215 -17.80 6.21 -9.83
N ALA A 216 -17.80 5.48 -8.71
CA ALA A 216 -17.75 6.08 -7.38
C ALA A 216 -16.50 6.95 -7.19
N LEU A 217 -15.35 6.45 -7.63
CA LEU A 217 -14.07 7.19 -7.54
C LEU A 217 -14.03 8.42 -8.45
N LEU A 218 -14.61 8.35 -9.66
CA LEU A 218 -14.71 9.51 -10.54
C LEU A 218 -15.61 10.58 -9.91
N ASN A 219 -16.79 10.20 -9.39
CA ASN A 219 -17.73 11.12 -8.76
C ASN A 219 -17.12 11.80 -7.53
N ASP A 220 -16.37 11.05 -6.71
CA ASP A 220 -15.68 11.62 -5.55
C ASP A 220 -14.59 12.63 -5.97
N LEU A 221 -13.79 12.30 -6.98
CA LEU A 221 -12.79 13.23 -7.54
C LEU A 221 -13.46 14.51 -8.06
N MET A 222 -14.53 14.39 -8.85
CA MET A 222 -15.28 15.53 -9.38
C MET A 222 -15.85 16.41 -8.27
N LYS A 223 -16.35 15.80 -7.18
CA LYS A 223 -16.81 16.53 -6.01
C LYS A 223 -15.67 17.31 -5.36
N GLN A 224 -14.53 16.68 -5.12
CA GLN A 224 -13.35 17.34 -4.55
C GLN A 224 -12.84 18.49 -5.43
N MET A 225 -12.85 18.32 -6.76
CA MET A 225 -12.46 19.39 -7.71
C MET A 225 -13.42 20.58 -7.62
N LYS A 226 -14.73 20.33 -7.59
CA LYS A 226 -15.75 21.39 -7.42
C LYS A 226 -15.57 22.15 -6.11
N GLU A 227 -15.35 21.45 -5.00
CA GLU A 227 -15.10 22.05 -3.68
C GLU A 227 -13.85 22.96 -3.68
N ARG A 228 -12.87 22.66 -4.52
CA ARG A 228 -11.64 23.45 -4.70
C ARG A 228 -11.73 24.48 -5.81
N HIS A 229 -12.89 24.64 -6.44
CA HIS A 229 -13.12 25.53 -7.59
C HIS A 229 -12.21 25.22 -8.80
N ILE A 230 -11.82 23.95 -8.98
CA ILE A 230 -11.06 23.50 -10.14
C ILE A 230 -12.05 23.25 -11.28
N LEU A 231 -11.83 23.94 -12.40
CA LEU A 231 -12.62 23.73 -13.61
C LEU A 231 -12.20 22.44 -14.31
N PHE A 232 -13.17 21.65 -14.74
CA PHE A 232 -12.96 20.44 -15.54
C PHE A 232 -14.15 20.19 -16.45
N ASP A 233 -13.91 19.54 -17.57
CA ASP A 233 -14.95 19.10 -18.49
C ASP A 233 -14.68 17.63 -18.86
N ILE A 234 -15.72 16.80 -18.75
CA ILE A 234 -15.70 15.38 -19.10
C ILE A 234 -16.84 15.00 -20.06
N SER A 235 -17.55 15.99 -20.61
CA SER A 235 -18.75 15.77 -21.45
C SER A 235 -18.46 14.93 -22.69
N ASP A 236 -17.26 15.05 -23.26
CA ASP A 236 -16.84 14.34 -24.46
C ASP A 236 -16.07 13.03 -24.18
N LEU A 237 -15.91 12.66 -22.91
CA LEU A 237 -15.19 11.44 -22.55
C LEU A 237 -16.13 10.23 -22.51
N PRO A 238 -15.71 9.07 -23.10
CA PRO A 238 -16.46 7.84 -22.93
C PRO A 238 -16.37 7.34 -21.49
N LEU A 239 -17.51 7.02 -20.87
CA LEU A 239 -17.63 6.59 -19.47
C LEU A 239 -18.46 5.31 -19.33
N ASN A 240 -18.42 4.43 -20.32
CA ASN A 240 -19.25 3.22 -20.39
C ASN A 240 -18.59 2.02 -19.68
N THR A 241 -17.27 1.98 -19.65
CA THR A 241 -16.49 0.89 -19.07
C THR A 241 -15.62 1.38 -17.92
N ALA A 242 -15.22 0.46 -17.02
CA ALA A 242 -14.30 0.79 -15.94
C ALA A 242 -12.95 1.33 -16.48
N THR A 243 -12.47 0.79 -17.59
CA THR A 243 -11.23 1.25 -18.24
C THR A 243 -11.34 2.69 -18.71
N GLU A 244 -12.41 3.05 -19.43
CA GLU A 244 -12.66 4.42 -19.91
C GLU A 244 -12.75 5.40 -18.72
N ILE A 245 -13.50 5.04 -17.69
CA ILE A 245 -13.64 5.86 -16.47
C ILE A 245 -12.29 6.05 -15.77
N ASN A 246 -11.48 4.99 -15.66
CA ASN A 246 -10.16 5.09 -15.06
C ASN A 246 -9.19 5.95 -15.90
N ILE A 247 -9.31 5.94 -17.23
CA ILE A 247 -8.55 6.84 -18.11
C ILE A 247 -9.00 8.29 -17.87
N ALA A 248 -10.31 8.57 -17.90
CA ALA A 248 -10.86 9.90 -17.63
C ALA A 248 -10.40 10.43 -16.27
N ARG A 249 -10.47 9.60 -15.22
CA ARG A 249 -10.02 9.97 -13.87
C ARG A 249 -8.51 10.28 -13.77
N LYS A 250 -7.69 9.69 -14.63
CA LYS A 250 -6.23 9.95 -14.67
C LYS A 250 -5.88 11.20 -15.46
N SER A 251 -6.78 11.66 -16.34
CA SER A 251 -6.62 12.90 -17.11
C SER A 251 -7.11 14.15 -16.37
N LEU A 252 -7.91 14.02 -15.33
CA LEU A 252 -8.32 15.07 -14.41
C LEU A 252 -7.27 15.32 -13.32
#